data_2a17c58728f00612c3a7f67436f49a56
#
_entry.id   2a17c58728f00612c3a7f67436f49a56
#
_cell.length_a   1.000
_cell.length_b   1.000
_cell.length_c   1.000
_cell.angle_alpha   90.00
_cell.angle_beta   90.00
_cell.angle_gamma   90.00
#
_symmetry.space_group_name_H-M   'P 1'
#
loop_
_entity.id
_entity.type
_entity.pdbx_description
1 polymer ?
#
loop_
_entity_poly.entity_id
_entity_poly.type
_entity_poly.pdbx_seq_one_letter_code
_entity_poly.pdbx_strand_id
1 'polypeptide(L)'
;YDTMQYVKSDIQTICMGQAASMAAILLAGGTKGKRYALPSSRVMIHQPWGGVQGQESDISIQAKEICRLKQLTIKYFAEHTGKPESEIAADMERDFFMSAEDALSYGIVDKVMQGRKK
;
A
#
# COMPACT_ATOMS: atom_id res chain seq x y z
N TYR A 1 -9.43 6.09 -1.75
CA TYR A 1 -9.40 4.67 -2.12
C TYR A 1 -10.77 4.16 -2.56
N ASP A 2 -11.79 4.36 -1.76
CA ASP A 2 -13.13 3.83 -2.06
C ASP A 2 -13.68 4.38 -3.38
N THR A 3 -13.46 5.65 -3.65
CA THR A 3 -13.88 6.27 -4.92
C THR A 3 -13.21 5.58 -6.11
N MET A 4 -11.93 5.26 -5.99
CA MET A 4 -11.21 4.53 -7.05
C MET A 4 -11.83 3.17 -7.33
N GLN A 5 -12.31 2.49 -6.28
CA GLN A 5 -12.94 1.19 -6.43
C GLN A 5 -14.38 1.28 -6.94
N TYR A 6 -15.04 2.41 -6.70
CA TYR A 6 -16.45 2.61 -7.04
C TYR A 6 -16.69 3.04 -8.48
N VAL A 7 -15.83 3.88 -9.04
CA VAL A 7 -16.03 4.42 -10.38
C VAL A 7 -15.94 3.33 -11.46
N LYS A 8 -16.69 3.51 -12.55
CA LYS A 8 -16.69 2.55 -13.66
C LYS A 8 -15.46 2.68 -14.55
N SER A 9 -14.89 3.87 -14.61
CA SER A 9 -13.68 4.12 -15.41
C SER A 9 -12.47 3.42 -14.80
N ASP A 10 -11.58 2.94 -15.66
CA ASP A 10 -10.30 2.41 -15.20
C ASP A 10 -9.46 3.52 -14.57
N ILE A 11 -8.78 3.18 -13.50
CA ILE A 11 -7.88 4.08 -12.77
C ILE A 11 -6.45 3.63 -13.01
N GLN A 12 -5.67 4.50 -13.64
CA GLN A 12 -4.25 4.28 -13.84
C GLN A 12 -3.48 4.93 -12.69
N THR A 13 -2.53 4.20 -12.13
CA THR A 13 -1.69 4.71 -11.04
C THR A 13 -0.22 4.65 -11.44
N ILE A 14 0.53 5.66 -11.06
CA ILE A 14 1.96 5.75 -11.37
C ILE A 14 2.70 6.24 -10.13
N CYS A 15 3.69 5.48 -9.68
CA CYS A 15 4.60 5.92 -8.63
C CYS A 15 5.74 6.71 -9.24
N MET A 16 5.83 7.98 -8.89
CA MET A 16 6.92 8.87 -9.29
C MET A 16 7.61 9.38 -8.02
N GLY A 17 8.85 8.95 -7.82
CA GLY A 17 9.57 9.25 -6.59
C GLY A 17 9.29 8.23 -5.51
N GLN A 18 8.33 8.50 -4.65
CA GLN A 18 8.02 7.60 -3.53
C GLN A 18 6.53 7.47 -3.28
N ALA A 19 6.10 6.25 -3.02
CA ALA A 19 4.75 5.96 -2.55
C ALA A 19 4.86 5.19 -1.24
N ALA A 20 4.53 5.85 -0.13
CA ALA A 20 4.66 5.29 1.21
C ALA A 20 3.31 5.29 1.93
N SER A 21 3.06 4.30 2.77
CA SER A 21 1.85 4.20 3.59
C SER A 21 0.58 4.20 2.74
N MET A 22 -0.30 5.17 2.95
CA MET A 22 -1.56 5.30 2.20
C MET A 22 -1.31 5.48 0.69
N ALA A 23 -0.23 6.17 0.31
CA ALA A 23 0.12 6.31 -1.10
C ALA A 23 0.39 4.94 -1.75
N ALA A 24 0.99 4.00 -1.01
CA ALA A 24 1.20 2.64 -1.49
C ALA A 24 -0.13 1.90 -1.70
N ILE A 25 -1.12 2.13 -0.83
CA ILE A 25 -2.47 1.55 -0.97
C ILE A 25 -3.15 2.11 -2.22
N LEU A 26 -3.07 3.42 -2.43
CA LEU A 26 -3.65 4.04 -3.62
C LEU A 26 -2.98 3.52 -4.90
N LEU A 27 -1.66 3.36 -4.87
CA LEU A 27 -0.91 2.81 -5.99
C LEU A 27 -1.38 1.40 -6.33
N ALA A 28 -1.46 0.53 -5.33
CA ALA A 28 -1.90 -0.85 -5.49
C ALA A 28 -3.38 -0.95 -5.89
N GLY A 29 -4.18 0.03 -5.50
CA GLY A 29 -5.63 0.06 -5.73
C GLY A 29 -6.04 0.48 -7.14
N GLY A 30 -5.10 0.80 -8.03
CA GLY A 30 -5.40 1.07 -9.44
C GLY A 30 -5.92 -0.16 -10.16
N THR A 31 -6.41 0.04 -11.37
CA THR A 31 -6.92 -1.04 -12.21
C THR A 31 -5.80 -2.03 -12.54
N LYS A 32 -6.04 -3.32 -12.35
CA LYS A 32 -5.09 -4.38 -12.69
C LYS A 32 -4.61 -4.22 -14.13
N GLY A 33 -3.30 -4.27 -14.33
CA GLY A 33 -2.66 -4.05 -15.62
C GLY A 33 -2.31 -2.59 -15.88
N LYS A 34 -2.77 -1.67 -15.04
CA LYS A 34 -2.60 -0.22 -15.22
C LYS A 34 -1.95 0.47 -14.03
N ARG A 35 -1.14 -0.28 -13.28
CA ARG A 35 -0.40 0.24 -12.13
C ARG A 35 1.08 0.24 -12.48
N TYR A 36 1.72 1.40 -12.37
CA TYR A 36 3.08 1.60 -12.86
C TYR A 36 3.99 2.19 -11.80
N ALA A 37 5.28 1.98 -11.98
CA ALA A 37 6.32 2.65 -11.19
C ALA A 37 7.45 3.08 -12.12
N LEU A 38 8.01 4.25 -11.86
CA LEU A 38 9.22 4.68 -12.56
C LEU A 38 10.44 3.93 -12.00
N PRO A 39 11.51 3.74 -12.80
CA PRO A 39 12.61 2.85 -12.42
C PRO A 39 13.31 3.20 -11.10
N SER A 40 13.40 4.48 -10.77
CA SER A 40 14.09 4.94 -9.55
C SER A 40 13.13 5.22 -8.39
N SER A 41 11.86 4.87 -8.53
CA SER A 41 10.89 5.09 -7.47
C SER A 41 11.03 4.08 -6.33
N ARG A 42 10.49 4.47 -5.17
CA ARG A 42 10.47 3.60 -3.98
C ARG A 42 9.04 3.44 -3.51
N VAL A 43 8.72 2.25 -3.04
CA VAL A 43 7.44 1.96 -2.41
C VAL A 43 7.71 1.47 -1.00
N MET A 44 6.96 1.94 -0.03
CA MET A 44 7.10 1.52 1.35
C MET A 44 5.75 1.18 1.95
N ILE A 45 5.67 0.01 2.56
CA ILE A 45 4.51 -0.40 3.32
C ILE A 45 4.90 -0.57 4.79
N HIS A 46 3.99 -0.25 5.69
CA HIS A 46 4.20 -0.45 7.12
C HIS A 46 2.85 -0.50 7.83
N GLN A 47 2.86 -1.04 9.06
CA GLN A 47 1.67 -1.02 9.88
C GLN A 47 1.34 0.41 10.32
N PRO A 48 0.05 0.75 10.50
CA PRO A 48 -0.30 2.05 11.06
C PRO A 48 0.26 2.17 12.47
N TRP A 49 0.72 3.37 12.82
CA TRP A 49 1.23 3.66 14.15
C TRP A 49 0.56 4.91 14.69
N GLY A 50 0.56 5.05 16.00
CA GLY A 50 -0.01 6.22 16.63
C GLY A 50 0.39 6.28 18.09
N GLY A 51 0.30 7.48 18.66
CA GLY A 51 0.49 7.71 20.08
C GLY A 51 -0.82 8.17 20.69
N VAL A 52 -1.09 7.74 21.93
CA VAL A 52 -2.29 8.11 22.65
C VAL A 52 -1.92 8.51 24.08
N GLN A 53 -2.50 9.62 24.54
CA GLN A 53 -2.43 10.03 25.93
C GLN A 53 -3.85 10.08 26.48
N GLY A 54 -4.00 9.76 27.77
CA GLY A 54 -5.29 9.83 28.43
C GLY A 54 -5.50 8.71 29.43
N GLN A 55 -6.73 8.49 29.79
CA GLN A 55 -7.12 7.42 30.69
C GLN A 55 -7.08 6.06 29.99
N GLU A 56 -7.01 4.97 30.75
CA GLU A 56 -6.96 3.61 30.21
C GLU A 56 -8.10 3.36 29.19
N SER A 57 -9.31 3.80 29.50
CA SER A 57 -10.46 3.61 28.60
C SER A 57 -10.23 4.25 27.24
N ASP A 58 -9.65 5.45 27.22
CA ASP A 58 -9.37 6.19 25.98
C ASP A 58 -8.25 5.50 25.19
N ILE A 59 -7.21 5.05 25.89
CA ILE A 59 -6.11 4.31 25.27
C ILE A 59 -6.62 3.02 24.64
N SER A 60 -7.49 2.30 25.34
CA SER A 60 -8.09 1.05 24.85
C SER A 60 -8.92 1.28 23.58
N ILE A 61 -9.71 2.35 23.53
CA ILE A 61 -10.51 2.71 22.36
C ILE A 61 -9.61 3.00 21.16
N GLN A 62 -8.56 3.80 21.37
CA GLN A 62 -7.62 4.15 20.29
C GLN A 62 -6.83 2.94 19.81
N ALA A 63 -6.42 2.06 20.71
CA ALA A 63 -5.71 0.82 20.36
C ALA A 63 -6.57 -0.07 19.45
N LYS A 64 -7.87 -0.19 19.75
CA LYS A 64 -8.80 -0.96 18.93
C LYS A 64 -8.94 -0.36 17.53
N GLU A 65 -9.00 0.96 17.42
CA GLU A 65 -9.10 1.66 16.14
C GLU A 65 -7.83 1.44 15.31
N ILE A 66 -6.65 1.54 15.90
CA ILE A 66 -5.38 1.26 15.23
C ILE A 66 -5.35 -0.19 14.71
N CYS A 67 -5.79 -1.14 15.53
CA CYS A 67 -5.89 -2.55 15.10
C CYS A 67 -6.85 -2.72 13.92
N ARG A 68 -7.98 -2.04 13.94
CA ARG A 68 -8.94 -2.07 12.84
C ARG A 68 -8.33 -1.55 11.54
N LEU A 69 -7.63 -0.42 11.61
CA LEU A 69 -6.96 0.17 10.45
C LEU A 69 -5.85 -0.75 9.92
N LYS A 70 -5.10 -1.38 10.84
CA LYS A 70 -4.07 -2.35 10.45
C LYS A 70 -4.67 -3.51 9.66
N GLN A 71 -5.74 -4.12 10.15
CA GLN A 71 -6.39 -5.23 9.48
C GLN A 71 -6.96 -4.83 8.13
N LEU A 72 -7.54 -3.64 8.04
CA LEU A 72 -8.08 -3.11 6.79
C LEU A 72 -6.97 -2.91 5.76
N THR A 73 -5.84 -2.35 6.17
CA THR A 73 -4.68 -2.14 5.31
C THR A 73 -4.12 -3.46 4.78
N ILE A 74 -3.98 -4.45 5.65
CA ILE A 74 -3.53 -5.79 5.27
C ILE A 74 -4.48 -6.39 4.23
N LYS A 75 -5.77 -6.27 4.45
CA LYS A 75 -6.79 -6.77 3.53
C LYS A 75 -6.67 -6.13 2.16
N TYR A 76 -6.49 -4.82 2.10
CA TYR A 76 -6.35 -4.10 0.82
C TYR A 76 -5.11 -4.57 0.06
N PHE A 77 -3.96 -4.65 0.72
CA PHE A 77 -2.76 -5.14 0.05
C PHE A 77 -2.90 -6.60 -0.38
N ALA A 78 -3.47 -7.47 0.44
CA ALA A 78 -3.71 -8.86 0.06
C ALA A 78 -4.59 -8.97 -1.18
N GLU A 79 -5.66 -8.19 -1.22
CA GLU A 79 -6.60 -8.18 -2.34
C GLU A 79 -5.93 -7.73 -3.65
N HIS A 80 -5.13 -6.67 -3.60
CA HIS A 80 -4.53 -6.09 -4.80
C HIS A 80 -3.22 -6.75 -5.23
N THR A 81 -2.52 -7.44 -4.34
CA THR A 81 -1.26 -8.14 -4.67
C THR A 81 -1.47 -9.62 -4.92
N GLY A 82 -2.56 -10.19 -4.43
CA GLY A 82 -2.79 -11.62 -4.48
C GLY A 82 -2.00 -12.42 -3.44
N LYS A 83 -1.30 -11.75 -2.52
CA LYS A 83 -0.55 -12.41 -1.45
C LYS A 83 -1.45 -12.73 -0.26
N PRO A 84 -1.12 -13.79 0.52
CA PRO A 84 -1.87 -14.10 1.74
C PRO A 84 -1.75 -12.97 2.76
N GLU A 85 -2.81 -12.73 3.54
CA GLU A 85 -2.81 -11.71 4.58
C GLU A 85 -1.70 -11.92 5.61
N SER A 86 -1.37 -13.16 5.94
CA SER A 86 -0.30 -13.49 6.88
C SER A 86 1.07 -13.00 6.40
N GLU A 87 1.34 -13.11 5.11
CA GLU A 87 2.59 -12.63 4.52
C GLU A 87 2.65 -11.11 4.52
N ILE A 88 1.55 -10.46 4.14
CA ILE A 88 1.44 -9.00 4.17
C ILE A 88 1.65 -8.49 5.60
N ALA A 89 1.00 -9.11 6.58
CA ALA A 89 1.11 -8.71 7.98
C ALA A 89 2.57 -8.81 8.48
N ALA A 90 3.26 -9.89 8.13
CA ALA A 90 4.66 -10.09 8.52
C ALA A 90 5.57 -9.02 7.88
N ASP A 91 5.36 -8.72 6.61
CA ASP A 91 6.16 -7.73 5.89
C ASP A 91 5.93 -6.31 6.42
N MET A 92 4.70 -6.01 6.87
CA MET A 92 4.33 -4.69 7.38
C MET A 92 4.72 -4.45 8.85
N GLU A 93 5.27 -5.44 9.52
CA GLU A 93 5.63 -5.31 10.94
C GLU A 93 6.65 -4.19 11.17
N ARG A 94 7.53 -3.97 10.22
CA ARG A 94 8.49 -2.86 10.17
C ARG A 94 8.35 -2.15 8.82
N ASP A 95 9.01 -1.01 8.69
CA ASP A 95 9.06 -0.30 7.41
C ASP A 95 9.68 -1.22 6.35
N PHE A 96 8.89 -1.57 5.36
CA PHE A 96 9.27 -2.47 4.28
C PHE A 96 9.44 -1.68 2.99
N PHE A 97 10.68 -1.41 2.64
CA PHE A 97 11.01 -0.63 1.45
C PHE A 97 11.18 -1.54 0.24
N MET A 98 10.64 -1.10 -0.88
CA MET A 98 10.72 -1.83 -2.15
C MET A 98 11.23 -0.90 -3.25
N SER A 99 12.12 -1.41 -4.10
CA SER A 99 12.44 -0.77 -5.37
C SER A 99 11.24 -0.91 -6.32
N ALA A 100 11.30 -0.26 -7.48
CA ALA A 100 10.25 -0.43 -8.49
C ALA A 100 10.13 -1.90 -8.90
N GLU A 101 11.25 -2.58 -9.09
CA GLU A 101 11.28 -4.01 -9.45
C GLU A 101 10.71 -4.89 -8.33
N ASP A 102 11.04 -4.58 -7.09
CA ASP A 102 10.48 -5.30 -5.93
C ASP A 102 8.98 -5.11 -5.84
N ALA A 103 8.49 -3.90 -6.09
CA ALA A 103 7.05 -3.61 -6.09
C ALA A 103 6.31 -4.36 -7.20
N LEU A 104 6.96 -4.54 -8.34
CA LEU A 104 6.44 -5.37 -9.45
C LEU A 104 6.33 -6.83 -9.00
N SER A 105 7.40 -7.39 -8.46
CA SER A 105 7.42 -8.78 -7.98
C SER A 105 6.43 -9.01 -6.84
N TYR A 106 6.26 -8.01 -5.99
CA TYR A 106 5.31 -8.05 -4.86
C TYR A 106 3.85 -8.01 -5.32
N GLY A 107 3.59 -7.40 -6.48
CA GLY A 107 2.24 -7.27 -7.03
C GLY A 107 1.56 -5.93 -6.74
N ILE A 108 2.30 -4.95 -6.24
CA ILE A 108 1.77 -3.59 -6.00
C ILE A 108 1.61 -2.85 -7.32
N VAL A 109 2.53 -3.07 -8.26
CA VAL A 109 2.45 -2.51 -9.60
C VAL A 109 2.47 -3.61 -10.64
N ASP A 110 2.07 -3.27 -11.85
CA ASP A 110 2.00 -4.23 -12.98
C ASP A 110 3.14 -4.06 -13.96
N LYS A 111 3.81 -2.89 -13.95
CA LYS A 111 4.89 -2.62 -14.87
C LYS A 111 5.83 -1.54 -14.34
N VAL A 112 7.11 -1.71 -14.55
CA VAL A 112 8.11 -0.66 -14.37
C VAL A 112 8.28 0.04 -15.71
N MET A 113 8.00 1.35 -15.76
CA MET A 113 8.11 2.14 -16.97
C MET A 113 9.57 2.47 -17.25
N GLN A 114 10.08 2.00 -18.38
CA GLN A 114 11.46 2.29 -18.76
C GLN A 114 11.60 3.69 -19.36
N GLY A 115 12.81 4.21 -19.27
CA GLY A 115 13.13 5.48 -19.89
C GLY A 115 12.95 5.43 -21.40
N ARG A 116 12.71 6.59 -21.98
CA ARG A 116 12.59 6.71 -23.43
C ARG A 116 13.94 6.48 -24.08
N LYS A 117 13.96 5.66 -25.11
CA LYS A 117 15.17 5.51 -25.94
C LYS A 117 15.43 6.82 -26.67
N LYS A 118 16.65 7.33 -26.54
CA LYS A 118 17.10 8.53 -27.23
C LYS A 118 17.84 8.14 -28.51
#